data_7298ba00d9cf74cb8b277944e21d3e22
#
_entry.id   7298ba00d9cf74cb8b277944e21d3e22
#
_cell.length_a   1.000
_cell.length_b   1.000
_cell.length_c   1.000
_cell.angle_alpha   90.00
_cell.angle_beta   90.00
_cell.angle_gamma   90.00
#
_symmetry.space_group_name_H-M   'P 1'
#
loop_
_entity.id
_entity.type
_entity.pdbx_description
1 polymer ?
#
loop_
_entity_poly.entity_id
_entity_poly.type
_entity_poly.pdbx_seq_one_letter_code
_entity_poly.pdbx_strand_id
1 'polypeptide(L)'
;MRAAKACAASLLPRVRPRDELQKQTEMANFVYRRQFTVEWGHCDPAGIVFNSRFFEFFDRSSWLLFEAALGVRSLDFLKAFGITGIPLVDAKASFLKPAKFNDMVEIVSEVSEFRRSSFDVQHRIFIDGRLAVEGSETRVWAGCDPGDPSKLKSMPIPAAVMERFRV
;
A
#
# COMPACT_ATOMS: atom_id res chain seq x y z
N MET A 1 14.15 -36.41 63.23
CA MET A 1 13.31 -37.17 62.33
C MET A 1 12.02 -36.34 62.04
N ARG A 2 11.93 -35.85 60.85
CA ARG A 2 10.70 -35.55 60.08
C ARG A 2 11.09 -34.77 58.83
N ALA A 3 10.94 -35.39 57.69
CA ALA A 3 11.20 -34.83 56.38
C ALA A 3 10.06 -33.86 56.03
N ALA A 4 10.40 -32.64 55.58
CA ALA A 4 9.50 -31.70 54.95
C ALA A 4 9.59 -31.86 53.43
N LYS A 5 8.47 -32.31 52.82
CA LYS A 5 8.26 -32.36 51.37
C LYS A 5 8.09 -30.94 50.83
N ALA A 6 8.95 -30.48 49.96
CA ALA A 6 8.76 -29.28 49.17
C ALA A 6 7.79 -29.58 48.03
N CYS A 7 6.68 -28.83 48.00
CA CYS A 7 5.70 -28.86 46.94
C CYS A 7 6.18 -27.98 45.77
N ALA A 8 6.54 -28.61 44.65
CA ALA A 8 6.86 -27.91 43.41
C ALA A 8 5.58 -27.46 42.73
N ALA A 9 5.28 -26.17 42.78
CA ALA A 9 4.21 -25.59 42.02
C ALA A 9 4.61 -25.51 40.52
N SER A 10 3.95 -26.28 39.68
CA SER A 10 4.13 -26.28 38.23
C SER A 10 3.59 -24.96 37.66
N LEU A 11 4.48 -24.15 37.12
CA LEU A 11 4.17 -22.98 36.28
C LEU A 11 3.77 -23.46 34.88
N LEU A 12 2.49 -23.78 34.67
CA LEU A 12 1.93 -23.91 33.34
C LEU A 12 1.69 -22.52 32.76
N PRO A 13 2.07 -22.24 31.50
CA PRO A 13 1.74 -20.97 30.87
C PRO A 13 0.22 -20.84 30.74
N ARG A 14 -0.33 -19.73 31.23
CA ARG A 14 -1.75 -19.40 31.06
C ARG A 14 -2.02 -19.27 29.55
N VAL A 15 -2.73 -20.23 29.00
CA VAL A 15 -3.33 -20.14 27.66
C VAL A 15 -4.38 -19.02 27.73
N ARG A 16 -4.18 -17.95 26.97
CA ARG A 16 -5.18 -16.89 26.85
C ARG A 16 -6.46 -17.47 26.22
N PRO A 17 -7.66 -17.07 26.67
CA PRO A 17 -8.90 -17.55 26.08
C PRO A 17 -8.96 -17.25 24.60
N ARG A 18 -9.41 -18.23 23.79
CA ARG A 18 -9.57 -18.11 22.33
C ARG A 18 -10.50 -16.97 21.91
N ASP A 19 -11.31 -16.47 22.82
CA ASP A 19 -12.31 -15.42 22.55
C ASP A 19 -11.70 -14.01 22.42
N GLU A 20 -10.48 -13.75 22.91
CA GLU A 20 -9.79 -12.47 22.66
C GLU A 20 -9.11 -12.40 21.29
N LEU A 21 -8.80 -13.54 20.67
CA LEU A 21 -8.24 -13.57 19.31
C LEU A 21 -9.31 -13.37 18.20
N GLN A 22 -10.58 -13.51 18.51
CA GLN A 22 -11.69 -13.40 17.53
C GLN A 22 -12.31 -12.00 17.46
N LYS A 23 -11.85 -11.02 18.23
CA LYS A 23 -12.37 -9.64 18.21
C LYS A 23 -11.54 -8.64 17.40
N GLN A 24 -10.46 -9.06 16.77
CA GLN A 24 -9.94 -8.35 15.59
C GLN A 24 -10.72 -8.86 14.39
N THR A 25 -11.91 -8.35 14.18
CA THR A 25 -12.51 -8.32 12.85
C THR A 25 -11.51 -7.52 12.02
N GLU A 26 -10.65 -8.22 11.27
CA GLU A 26 -9.80 -7.60 10.26
C GLU A 26 -10.73 -6.88 9.30
N MET A 27 -10.90 -5.57 9.50
CA MET A 27 -11.52 -4.74 8.49
C MET A 27 -10.63 -4.86 7.26
N ALA A 28 -11.15 -5.51 6.22
CA ALA A 28 -10.40 -5.72 5.00
C ALA A 28 -10.02 -4.37 4.41
N ASN A 29 -8.79 -4.23 3.93
CA ASN A 29 -8.37 -3.04 3.23
C ASN A 29 -9.05 -2.97 1.87
N PHE A 30 -9.40 -1.76 1.42
CA PHE A 30 -9.82 -1.53 0.05
C PHE A 30 -8.69 -1.87 -0.90
N VAL A 31 -8.93 -2.83 -1.80
CA VAL A 31 -7.93 -3.34 -2.76
C VAL A 31 -8.33 -2.91 -4.16
N TYR A 32 -7.43 -2.25 -4.87
CA TYR A 32 -7.58 -1.91 -6.27
C TYR A 32 -6.80 -2.86 -7.16
N ARG A 33 -7.43 -3.32 -8.23
CA ARG A 33 -6.81 -4.21 -9.21
C ARG A 33 -6.92 -3.60 -10.60
N ARG A 34 -5.84 -3.66 -11.36
CA ARG A 34 -5.87 -3.34 -12.78
C ARG A 34 -5.04 -4.32 -13.58
N GLN A 35 -5.41 -4.48 -14.83
CA GLN A 35 -4.68 -5.31 -15.79
C GLN A 35 -4.27 -4.47 -17.00
N PHE A 36 -3.12 -4.78 -17.57
CA PHE A 36 -2.65 -4.22 -18.83
C PHE A 36 -1.61 -5.14 -19.47
N THR A 37 -1.41 -4.98 -20.78
CA THR A 37 -0.38 -5.71 -21.51
C THR A 37 0.92 -4.91 -21.51
N VAL A 38 2.04 -5.60 -21.32
CA VAL A 38 3.37 -4.99 -21.46
C VAL A 38 3.59 -4.57 -22.93
N GLU A 39 3.79 -3.28 -23.15
CA GLU A 39 4.02 -2.71 -24.46
C GLU A 39 5.52 -2.75 -24.81
N TRP A 40 5.84 -2.65 -26.12
CA TRP A 40 7.21 -2.60 -26.60
C TRP A 40 8.04 -1.49 -25.92
N GLY A 41 7.48 -0.29 -25.76
CA GLY A 41 8.13 0.85 -25.12
C GLY A 41 8.42 0.68 -23.63
N HIS A 42 7.93 -0.38 -23.01
CA HIS A 42 8.23 -0.68 -21.59
C HIS A 42 9.54 -1.49 -21.45
N CYS A 43 10.03 -2.10 -22.53
CA CYS A 43 11.13 -3.05 -22.49
C CYS A 43 12.49 -2.37 -22.77
N ASP A 44 13.52 -2.94 -22.19
CA ASP A 44 14.93 -2.62 -22.48
C ASP A 44 15.49 -3.53 -23.59
N PRO A 45 16.76 -3.34 -24.02
CA PRO A 45 17.40 -4.20 -25.05
C PRO A 45 17.49 -5.68 -24.68
N ALA A 46 17.33 -6.06 -23.40
CA ALA A 46 17.27 -7.46 -22.98
C ALA A 46 15.88 -8.10 -23.24
N GLY A 47 14.91 -7.31 -23.71
CA GLY A 47 13.55 -7.78 -24.01
C GLY A 47 12.68 -7.98 -22.79
N ILE A 48 13.08 -7.44 -21.64
CA ILE A 48 12.30 -7.43 -20.41
C ILE A 48 11.92 -6.00 -20.02
N VAL A 49 10.89 -5.84 -19.20
CA VAL A 49 10.48 -4.53 -18.70
C VAL A 49 11.65 -3.86 -17.97
N PHE A 50 12.01 -2.65 -18.42
CA PHE A 50 13.04 -1.83 -17.78
C PHE A 50 12.61 -1.49 -16.35
N ASN A 51 13.50 -1.68 -15.38
CA ASN A 51 13.17 -1.63 -13.95
C ASN A 51 12.46 -0.34 -13.51
N SER A 52 12.81 0.82 -14.09
CA SER A 52 12.16 2.09 -13.76
C SER A 52 10.68 2.12 -14.14
N ARG A 53 10.24 1.35 -15.16
CA ARG A 53 8.84 1.29 -15.58
C ARG A 53 7.93 0.73 -14.50
N PHE A 54 8.44 -0.13 -13.63
CA PHE A 54 7.64 -0.64 -12.51
C PHE A 54 7.24 0.47 -11.54
N PHE A 55 8.10 1.46 -11.31
CA PHE A 55 7.76 2.62 -10.48
C PHE A 55 6.71 3.52 -11.14
N GLU A 56 6.72 3.67 -12.46
CA GLU A 56 5.63 4.34 -13.20
C GLU A 56 4.31 3.55 -13.07
N PHE A 57 4.37 2.21 -13.11
CA PHE A 57 3.20 1.37 -12.92
C PHE A 57 2.64 1.48 -11.50
N PHE A 58 3.49 1.55 -10.49
CA PHE A 58 3.10 1.77 -9.09
C PHE A 58 2.48 3.15 -8.91
N ASP A 59 3.14 4.20 -9.37
CA ASP A 59 2.63 5.58 -9.30
C ASP A 59 1.22 5.68 -9.89
N ARG A 60 1.05 5.20 -11.12
CA ARG A 60 -0.26 5.18 -11.76
C ARG A 60 -1.30 4.37 -10.98
N SER A 61 -0.89 3.24 -10.40
CA SER A 61 -1.79 2.39 -9.61
C SER A 61 -2.19 3.03 -8.28
N SER A 62 -1.28 3.77 -7.64
CA SER A 62 -1.59 4.58 -6.44
C SER A 62 -2.64 5.64 -6.73
N TRP A 63 -2.50 6.39 -7.82
CA TRP A 63 -3.51 7.38 -8.22
C TRP A 63 -4.87 6.74 -8.48
N LEU A 64 -4.91 5.64 -9.23
CA LEU A 64 -6.16 4.92 -9.54
C LEU A 64 -6.80 4.28 -8.30
N LEU A 65 -5.99 3.79 -7.35
CA LEU A 65 -6.46 3.30 -6.06
C LEU A 65 -7.22 4.40 -5.30
N PHE A 66 -6.64 5.61 -5.23
CA PHE A 66 -7.27 6.76 -4.57
C PHE A 66 -8.51 7.24 -5.32
N GLU A 67 -8.48 7.31 -6.64
CA GLU A 67 -9.66 7.63 -7.45
C GLU A 67 -10.81 6.66 -7.19
N ALA A 68 -10.52 5.36 -7.15
CA ALA A 68 -11.52 4.32 -6.92
C ALA A 68 -12.08 4.36 -5.49
N ALA A 69 -11.22 4.50 -4.47
CA ALA A 69 -11.66 4.56 -3.08
C ALA A 69 -12.47 5.81 -2.77
N LEU A 70 -12.07 6.97 -3.30
CA LEU A 70 -12.70 8.26 -2.99
C LEU A 70 -13.86 8.61 -3.92
N GLY A 71 -13.97 7.98 -5.09
CA GLY A 71 -14.96 8.31 -6.10
C GLY A 71 -14.73 9.68 -6.77
N VAL A 72 -13.50 10.20 -6.74
CA VAL A 72 -13.10 11.51 -7.27
C VAL A 72 -11.86 11.33 -8.14
N ARG A 73 -11.83 11.96 -9.32
CA ARG A 73 -10.65 11.92 -10.18
C ARG A 73 -9.49 12.72 -9.55
N SER A 74 -8.27 12.29 -9.76
CA SER A 74 -7.06 12.94 -9.23
C SER A 74 -6.96 14.42 -9.58
N LEU A 75 -7.42 14.81 -10.77
CA LEU A 75 -7.47 16.20 -11.23
C LEU A 75 -8.42 17.09 -10.41
N ASP A 76 -9.38 16.49 -9.72
CA ASP A 76 -10.37 17.18 -8.90
C ASP A 76 -10.02 17.18 -7.41
N PHE A 77 -8.88 16.56 -6.99
CA PHE A 77 -8.49 16.44 -5.58
C PHE A 77 -8.27 17.80 -4.89
N LEU A 78 -7.71 18.79 -5.59
CA LEU A 78 -7.57 20.13 -5.04
C LEU A 78 -8.93 20.72 -4.64
N LYS A 79 -9.93 20.58 -5.51
CA LYS A 79 -11.29 21.08 -5.26
C LYS A 79 -12.00 20.27 -4.16
N ALA A 80 -11.86 18.95 -4.17
CA ALA A 80 -12.59 18.06 -3.26
C ALA A 80 -11.99 18.04 -1.84
N PHE A 81 -10.66 18.11 -1.72
CA PHE A 81 -9.94 17.87 -0.46
C PHE A 81 -8.95 18.98 -0.10
N GLY A 82 -8.78 20.01 -0.92
CA GLY A 82 -7.81 21.08 -0.70
C GLY A 82 -6.34 20.65 -0.85
N ILE A 83 -6.07 19.49 -1.49
CA ILE A 83 -4.72 18.99 -1.72
C ILE A 83 -4.31 19.13 -3.18
N THR A 84 -3.03 19.39 -3.40
CA THR A 84 -2.43 19.45 -4.74
C THR A 84 -2.15 18.04 -5.26
N GLY A 85 -1.91 17.07 -4.35
CA GLY A 85 -1.64 15.69 -4.71
C GLY A 85 -1.08 14.85 -3.58
N ILE A 86 -0.56 13.70 -3.97
CA ILE A 86 0.03 12.70 -3.09
C ILE A 86 1.49 12.41 -3.48
N PRO A 87 2.42 13.41 -3.35
CA PRO A 87 3.81 13.25 -3.77
C PRO A 87 4.48 12.04 -3.12
N LEU A 88 5.31 11.37 -3.93
CA LEU A 88 6.12 10.23 -3.54
C LEU A 88 7.34 10.71 -2.75
N VAL A 89 7.66 10.04 -1.64
CA VAL A 89 8.85 10.35 -0.81
C VAL A 89 9.80 9.16 -0.65
N ASP A 90 9.30 7.93 -0.80
CA ASP A 90 10.11 6.72 -0.83
C ASP A 90 9.45 5.66 -1.72
N ALA A 91 10.25 4.88 -2.44
CA ALA A 91 9.78 3.76 -3.25
C ALA A 91 10.78 2.62 -3.25
N LYS A 92 10.26 1.40 -3.16
CA LYS A 92 11.05 0.16 -3.18
C LYS A 92 10.39 -0.86 -4.08
N ALA A 93 11.21 -1.72 -4.69
CA ALA A 93 10.74 -2.85 -5.47
C ALA A 93 11.64 -4.07 -5.27
N SER A 94 11.03 -5.25 -5.22
CA SER A 94 11.69 -6.55 -5.25
C SER A 94 11.25 -7.29 -6.50
N PHE A 95 12.20 -7.67 -7.34
CA PHE A 95 11.98 -8.30 -8.63
C PHE A 95 12.19 -9.81 -8.51
N LEU A 96 11.11 -10.59 -8.58
CA LEU A 96 11.11 -12.04 -8.41
C LEU A 96 11.09 -12.78 -9.76
N LYS A 97 10.45 -12.17 -10.77
CA LYS A 97 10.31 -12.71 -12.12
C LYS A 97 10.31 -11.57 -13.13
N PRO A 98 11.03 -11.69 -14.26
CA PRO A 98 10.99 -10.67 -15.32
C PRO A 98 9.60 -10.66 -16.00
N ALA A 99 9.14 -9.47 -16.37
CA ALA A 99 8.04 -9.25 -17.29
C ALA A 99 8.58 -8.99 -18.69
N LYS A 100 7.89 -9.47 -19.73
CA LYS A 100 8.30 -9.37 -21.12
C LYS A 100 7.24 -8.69 -21.98
N PHE A 101 7.62 -8.27 -23.16
CA PHE A 101 6.68 -7.78 -24.16
C PHE A 101 5.52 -8.78 -24.39
N ASN A 102 4.31 -8.26 -24.45
CA ASN A 102 3.03 -8.99 -24.52
C ASN A 102 2.61 -9.76 -23.27
N ASP A 103 3.35 -9.77 -22.17
CA ASP A 103 2.84 -10.33 -20.93
C ASP A 103 1.62 -9.55 -20.45
N MET A 104 0.58 -10.27 -20.01
CA MET A 104 -0.55 -9.71 -19.28
C MET A 104 -0.15 -9.53 -17.82
N VAL A 105 -0.14 -8.29 -17.37
CA VAL A 105 0.21 -7.90 -16.00
C VAL A 105 -1.05 -7.58 -15.22
N GLU A 106 -1.21 -8.15 -14.04
CA GLU A 106 -2.17 -7.72 -13.02
C GLU A 106 -1.42 -7.01 -11.88
N ILE A 107 -1.81 -5.77 -11.56
CA ILE A 107 -1.33 -5.05 -10.38
C ILE A 107 -2.43 -5.01 -9.35
N VAL A 108 -2.09 -5.43 -8.13
CA VAL A 108 -2.92 -5.37 -6.93
C VAL A 108 -2.32 -4.34 -5.99
N SER A 109 -3.09 -3.32 -5.64
CA SER A 109 -2.64 -2.20 -4.82
C SER A 109 -3.57 -1.96 -3.64
N GLU A 110 -2.99 -1.68 -2.48
CA GLU A 110 -3.72 -1.36 -1.24
C GLU A 110 -2.92 -0.39 -0.37
N VAL A 111 -3.60 0.43 0.41
CA VAL A 111 -2.94 1.21 1.46
C VAL A 111 -2.71 0.29 2.65
N SER A 112 -1.46 0.07 3.02
CA SER A 112 -1.08 -0.78 4.15
C SER A 112 -1.07 -0.05 5.49
N GLU A 113 -0.77 1.25 5.48
CA GLU A 113 -0.71 2.07 6.68
C GLU A 113 -1.08 3.53 6.38
N PHE A 114 -1.89 4.13 7.26
CA PHE A 114 -2.10 5.57 7.32
C PHE A 114 -1.43 6.14 8.56
N ARG A 115 -0.69 7.24 8.37
CA ARG A 115 -0.15 8.10 9.44
C ARG A 115 -0.85 9.46 9.39
N ARG A 116 -0.40 10.42 10.19
CA ARG A 116 -1.04 11.74 10.27
C ARG A 116 -1.16 12.43 8.91
N SER A 117 -0.09 12.44 8.11
CA SER A 117 -0.01 13.16 6.83
C SER A 117 0.68 12.36 5.73
N SER A 118 1.00 11.10 5.98
CA SER A 118 1.62 10.18 5.03
C SER A 118 0.96 8.82 5.13
N PHE A 119 1.15 8.00 4.11
CA PHE A 119 0.63 6.65 4.03
C PHE A 119 1.54 5.79 3.17
N ASP A 120 1.46 4.48 3.38
CA ASP A 120 2.18 3.49 2.59
C ASP A 120 1.22 2.73 1.69
N VAL A 121 1.63 2.56 0.44
CA VAL A 121 0.92 1.74 -0.55
C VAL A 121 1.76 0.51 -0.85
N GLN A 122 1.15 -0.65 -0.78
CA GLN A 122 1.75 -1.91 -1.22
C GLN A 122 1.23 -2.28 -2.60
N HIS A 123 2.14 -2.76 -3.44
CA HIS A 123 1.86 -3.22 -4.78
C HIS A 123 2.35 -4.64 -4.98
N ARG A 124 1.53 -5.47 -5.60
CA ARG A 124 1.89 -6.82 -6.02
C ARG A 124 1.58 -6.96 -7.50
N ILE A 125 2.59 -7.31 -8.29
CA ILE A 125 2.44 -7.54 -9.72
C ILE A 125 2.47 -9.03 -9.99
N PHE A 126 1.45 -9.50 -10.68
CA PHE A 126 1.30 -10.90 -11.09
C PHE A 126 1.39 -11.01 -12.62
N ILE A 127 2.06 -12.08 -13.07
CA ILE A 127 2.13 -12.49 -14.48
C ILE A 127 1.74 -13.97 -14.51
N ASP A 128 0.74 -14.32 -15.32
CA ASP A 128 0.17 -15.68 -15.37
C ASP A 128 -0.23 -16.20 -13.99
N GLY A 129 -0.81 -15.32 -13.14
CA GLY A 129 -1.23 -15.65 -11.78
C GLY A 129 -0.09 -15.88 -10.78
N ARG A 130 1.18 -15.65 -11.17
CA ARG A 130 2.35 -15.80 -10.31
C ARG A 130 2.92 -14.44 -9.94
N LEU A 131 3.26 -14.26 -8.67
CA LEU A 131 3.90 -13.05 -8.18
C LEU A 131 5.24 -12.82 -8.89
N ALA A 132 5.39 -11.65 -9.51
CA ALA A 132 6.56 -11.28 -10.30
C ALA A 132 7.32 -10.11 -9.68
N VAL A 133 6.63 -9.11 -9.11
CA VAL A 133 7.26 -7.96 -8.47
C VAL A 133 6.42 -7.57 -7.25
N GLU A 134 7.10 -7.23 -6.16
CA GLU A 134 6.53 -6.56 -5.00
C GLU A 134 7.08 -5.15 -4.92
N GLY A 135 6.21 -4.18 -4.62
CA GLY A 135 6.60 -2.80 -4.45
C GLY A 135 5.95 -2.16 -3.26
N SER A 136 6.60 -1.15 -2.73
CA SER A 136 6.03 -0.27 -1.71
C SER A 136 6.37 1.18 -2.01
N GLU A 137 5.44 2.07 -1.70
CA GLU A 137 5.59 3.50 -1.83
C GLU A 137 5.18 4.18 -0.53
N THR A 138 5.95 5.17 -0.07
CA THR A 138 5.51 6.11 0.95
C THR A 138 5.13 7.42 0.28
N ARG A 139 3.93 7.89 0.52
CA ARG A 139 3.37 9.11 -0.06
C ARG A 139 2.88 10.07 1.00
N VAL A 140 2.83 11.35 0.68
CA VAL A 140 2.40 12.43 1.56
C VAL A 140 1.12 13.07 1.04
N TRP A 141 0.16 13.29 1.92
CA TRP A 141 -1.04 14.08 1.66
C TRP A 141 -0.67 15.57 1.70
N ALA A 142 -0.55 16.20 0.54
CA ALA A 142 0.05 17.52 0.43
C ALA A 142 -0.84 18.53 -0.30
N GLY A 143 -0.91 19.73 0.24
CA GLY A 143 -1.51 20.90 -0.39
C GLY A 143 -0.48 22.02 -0.60
N CYS A 144 -0.94 23.19 -1.04
CA CYS A 144 -0.10 24.38 -1.11
C CYS A 144 0.19 24.95 0.30
N ASP A 145 1.38 25.49 0.51
CA ASP A 145 1.67 26.24 1.73
C ASP A 145 0.90 27.59 1.69
N PRO A 146 0.13 27.95 2.73
CA PRO A 146 -0.60 29.21 2.76
C PRO A 146 0.29 30.47 2.70
N GLY A 147 1.55 30.35 3.15
CA GLY A 147 2.52 31.44 3.11
C GLY A 147 3.31 31.54 1.81
N ASP A 148 3.36 30.45 1.04
CA ASP A 148 4.06 30.38 -0.23
C ASP A 148 3.41 29.32 -1.14
N PRO A 149 2.47 29.70 -2.02
CA PRO A 149 1.76 28.76 -2.88
C PRO A 149 2.65 27.96 -3.84
N SER A 150 3.91 28.36 -4.04
CA SER A 150 4.87 27.59 -4.84
C SER A 150 5.42 26.38 -4.11
N LYS A 151 5.20 26.27 -2.80
CA LYS A 151 5.68 25.18 -1.96
C LYS A 151 4.56 24.22 -1.59
N LEU A 152 4.91 22.93 -1.57
CA LEU A 152 4.04 21.90 -1.02
C LEU A 152 4.18 21.83 0.50
N LYS A 153 3.05 21.60 1.17
CA LYS A 153 2.98 21.40 2.62
C LYS A 153 2.19 20.15 2.93
N SER A 154 2.75 19.29 3.79
CA SER A 154 2.04 18.14 4.30
C SER A 154 0.83 18.56 5.12
N MET A 155 -0.32 17.92 4.88
CA MET A 155 -1.58 18.18 5.57
C MET A 155 -2.06 16.92 6.28
N PRO A 156 -2.78 17.05 7.41
CA PRO A 156 -3.42 15.89 8.03
C PRO A 156 -4.39 15.22 7.06
N ILE A 157 -4.35 13.89 7.00
CA ILE A 157 -5.30 13.11 6.20
C ILE A 157 -6.64 13.12 6.93
N PRO A 158 -7.76 13.55 6.30
CA PRO A 158 -9.07 13.53 6.93
C PRO A 158 -9.50 12.10 7.30
N ALA A 159 -10.13 11.92 8.46
CA ALA A 159 -10.64 10.60 8.90
C ALA A 159 -11.60 9.99 7.85
N ALA A 160 -12.48 10.81 7.26
CA ALA A 160 -13.40 10.39 6.22
C ALA A 160 -12.68 9.84 4.95
N VAL A 161 -11.46 10.32 4.65
CA VAL A 161 -10.62 9.76 3.57
C VAL A 161 -10.12 8.39 3.99
N MET A 162 -9.56 8.26 5.19
CA MET A 162 -9.02 6.98 5.69
C MET A 162 -10.10 5.89 5.78
N GLU A 163 -11.31 6.25 6.17
CA GLU A 163 -12.45 5.33 6.26
C GLU A 163 -12.84 4.71 4.91
N ARG A 164 -12.62 5.41 3.79
CA ARG A 164 -12.90 4.90 2.44
C ARG A 164 -11.98 3.76 2.01
N PHE A 165 -10.87 3.55 2.73
CA PHE A 165 -9.94 2.45 2.49
C PHE A 165 -10.14 1.25 3.43
N ARG A 166 -11.20 1.28 4.25
CA ARG A 166 -11.63 0.18 5.12
C ARG A 166 -12.93 -0.40 4.58
N VAL A 167 -12.97 -1.71 4.38
CA VAL A 167 -14.12 -2.43 3.83
C VAL A 167 -14.70 -3.38 4.87
#